data_4b890aa0e1f030dfff4210c9e22a66e1
#
_entry.id   4b890aa0e1f030dfff4210c9e22a66e1
#
_cell.length_a   1.000
_cell.length_b   1.000
_cell.length_c   1.000
_cell.angle_alpha   90.00
_cell.angle_beta   90.00
_cell.angle_gamma   90.00
#
_symmetry.space_group_name_H-M   'P 1'
#
loop_
_entity.id
_entity.type
_entity.pdbx_description
1 polymer ?
#
loop_
_entity_poly.entity_id
_entity_poly.type
_entity_poly.pdbx_seq_one_letter_code
_entity_poly.pdbx_strand_id
1 'polypeptide(L)'
;HNKVNKKYLKGIMLNVGLDPEKRKAVKKYSIGMKQRLGIAQAIMENQEIIILDEPMNGLDIDGIQQVKKLLVELKEQGRTILLVSHNYEDIEELCDVIYEMSMGKIQQKNKILFWRNNYCKSIITCFSNRKNIFI
;
A
#
# COMPACT_ATOMS: atom_id res chain seq x y z
N HIS A 1 -12.59 -20.78 -9.44
CA HIS A 1 -12.51 -20.37 -8.02
C HIS A 1 -11.46 -21.23 -7.32
N ASN A 2 -10.24 -20.73 -7.18
CA ASN A 2 -9.24 -21.34 -6.32
C ASN A 2 -9.73 -21.24 -4.87
N LYS A 3 -9.96 -22.39 -4.22
CA LYS A 3 -10.21 -22.43 -2.78
C LYS A 3 -8.97 -21.88 -2.06
N VAL A 4 -9.01 -20.64 -1.64
CA VAL A 4 -7.91 -20.05 -0.86
C VAL A 4 -7.78 -20.85 0.44
N ASN A 5 -6.57 -21.37 0.71
CA ASN A 5 -6.31 -22.20 1.88
C ASN A 5 -6.48 -21.37 3.16
N LYS A 6 -7.25 -21.85 4.15
CA LYS A 6 -7.46 -21.17 5.44
C LYS A 6 -6.15 -20.82 6.14
N LYS A 7 -5.11 -21.66 6.04
CA LYS A 7 -3.78 -21.39 6.62
C LYS A 7 -3.12 -20.19 5.96
N TYR A 8 -3.26 -20.06 4.64
CA TYR A 8 -2.75 -18.92 3.87
C TYR A 8 -3.45 -17.61 4.27
N LEU A 9 -4.80 -17.64 4.36
CA LEU A 9 -5.56 -16.45 4.80
C LEU A 9 -5.19 -16.00 6.21
N LYS A 10 -5.00 -16.94 7.15
CA LYS A 10 -4.54 -16.62 8.50
C LYS A 10 -3.17 -15.94 8.47
N GLY A 11 -2.24 -16.43 7.65
CA GLY A 11 -0.93 -15.81 7.46
C GLY A 11 -1.04 -14.37 6.96
N ILE A 12 -1.87 -14.12 5.94
CA ILE A 12 -2.09 -12.75 5.43
C ILE A 12 -2.66 -11.84 6.52
N MET A 13 -3.65 -12.30 7.29
CA MET A 13 -4.21 -11.51 8.38
C MET A 13 -3.15 -11.14 9.43
N LEU A 14 -2.28 -12.07 9.79
CA LEU A 14 -1.17 -11.80 10.70
C LEU A 14 -0.18 -10.78 10.12
N ASN A 15 0.14 -10.89 8.83
CA ASN A 15 1.05 -9.96 8.16
C ASN A 15 0.55 -8.52 8.17
N VAL A 16 -0.77 -8.31 8.13
CA VAL A 16 -1.37 -6.97 8.27
C VAL A 16 -1.68 -6.60 9.73
N GLY A 17 -1.28 -7.40 10.72
CA GLY A 17 -1.51 -7.16 12.13
C GLY A 17 -2.94 -7.38 12.61
N LEU A 18 -3.68 -8.25 11.94
CA LEU A 18 -4.99 -8.72 12.39
C LEU A 18 -4.89 -10.13 12.97
N ASP A 19 -5.47 -10.32 14.14
CA ASP A 19 -5.57 -11.65 14.76
C ASP A 19 -6.71 -12.46 14.11
N PRO A 20 -6.40 -13.55 13.36
CA PRO A 20 -7.39 -14.35 12.67
C PRO A 20 -8.26 -15.19 13.62
N GLU A 21 -7.84 -15.38 14.88
CA GLU A 21 -8.61 -16.14 15.87
C GLU A 21 -9.61 -15.26 16.65
N LYS A 22 -9.45 -13.94 16.52
CA LYS A 22 -10.32 -12.98 17.24
C LYS A 22 -11.72 -12.97 16.63
N ARG A 23 -12.70 -13.53 17.35
CA ARG A 23 -14.11 -13.58 16.95
C ARG A 23 -14.79 -12.21 17.11
N LYS A 24 -14.35 -11.21 16.35
CA LYS A 24 -14.94 -9.88 16.32
C LYS A 24 -15.58 -9.62 14.96
N ALA A 25 -16.87 -9.32 14.94
CA ALA A 25 -17.55 -9.00 13.68
C ALA A 25 -16.93 -7.76 13.02
N VAL A 26 -16.76 -7.77 11.69
CA VAL A 26 -16.14 -6.69 10.92
C VAL A 26 -16.84 -5.34 11.13
N LYS A 27 -18.16 -5.32 11.36
CA LYS A 27 -18.91 -4.11 11.71
C LYS A 27 -18.43 -3.42 13.00
N LYS A 28 -17.77 -4.16 13.90
CA LYS A 28 -17.19 -3.66 15.15
C LYS A 28 -15.70 -3.33 15.03
N TYR A 29 -15.10 -3.43 13.85
CA TYR A 29 -13.69 -3.09 13.64
C TYR A 29 -13.48 -1.58 13.76
N SER A 30 -12.36 -1.17 14.36
CA SER A 30 -11.88 0.21 14.29
C SER A 30 -11.55 0.60 12.84
N ILE A 31 -11.34 1.89 12.60
CA ILE A 31 -10.90 2.40 11.29
C ILE A 31 -9.61 1.68 10.86
N GLY A 32 -8.60 1.64 11.74
CA GLY A 32 -7.33 0.97 11.45
C GLY A 32 -7.49 -0.54 11.21
N MET A 33 -8.38 -1.25 11.94
CA MET A 33 -8.65 -2.67 11.66
C MET A 33 -9.32 -2.87 10.30
N LYS A 34 -10.22 -1.98 9.90
CA LYS A 34 -10.84 -2.02 8.56
C LYS A 34 -9.81 -1.76 7.47
N GLN A 35 -8.92 -0.79 7.68
CA GLN A 35 -7.82 -0.48 6.77
C GLN A 35 -6.90 -1.70 6.56
N ARG A 36 -6.44 -2.32 7.65
CA ARG A 36 -5.64 -3.54 7.62
C ARG A 36 -6.36 -4.69 6.89
N LEU A 37 -7.67 -4.84 7.10
CA LEU A 37 -8.47 -5.85 6.40
C LEU A 37 -8.55 -5.57 4.90
N GLY A 38 -8.71 -4.31 4.48
CA GLY A 38 -8.67 -3.89 3.07
C GLY A 38 -7.34 -4.22 2.41
N ILE A 39 -6.22 -3.95 3.08
CA ILE A 39 -4.89 -4.32 2.58
C ILE A 39 -4.78 -5.85 2.47
N ALA A 40 -5.21 -6.61 3.48
CA ALA A 40 -5.22 -8.08 3.42
C ALA A 40 -6.01 -8.59 2.21
N GLN A 41 -7.17 -8.00 1.94
CA GLN A 41 -8.00 -8.35 0.78
C GLN A 41 -7.29 -8.05 -0.54
N ALA A 42 -6.58 -6.93 -0.65
CA ALA A 42 -5.86 -6.53 -1.85
C ALA A 42 -4.70 -7.47 -2.20
N ILE A 43 -4.09 -8.15 -1.21
CA ILE A 43 -2.92 -9.01 -1.42
C ILE A 43 -3.22 -10.51 -1.41
N MET A 44 -4.45 -10.92 -1.03
CA MET A 44 -4.79 -12.33 -0.76
C MET A 44 -4.78 -13.24 -1.99
N GLU A 45 -4.94 -12.70 -3.19
CA GLU A 45 -5.02 -13.49 -4.43
C GLU A 45 -3.69 -13.53 -5.20
N ASN A 46 -2.61 -13.07 -4.59
CA ASN A 46 -1.28 -13.13 -5.17
C ASN A 46 -1.12 -12.35 -6.49
N GLN A 47 -1.80 -11.20 -6.62
CA GLN A 47 -1.79 -10.35 -7.82
C GLN A 47 -0.38 -9.82 -8.15
N GLU A 48 -0.08 -9.66 -9.42
CA GLU A 48 1.16 -9.01 -9.89
C GLU A 48 1.12 -7.50 -9.67
N ILE A 49 -0.07 -6.89 -9.74
CA ILE A 49 -0.31 -5.46 -9.57
C ILE A 49 -1.25 -5.25 -8.39
N ILE A 50 -0.84 -4.42 -7.44
CA ILE A 50 -1.59 -4.08 -6.24
C ILE A 50 -1.81 -2.57 -6.25
N ILE A 51 -3.06 -2.13 -6.10
CA ILE A 51 -3.42 -0.71 -6.05
C ILE A 51 -3.92 -0.40 -4.65
N LEU A 52 -3.30 0.57 -4.00
CA LEU A 52 -3.62 0.98 -2.64
C LEU A 52 -3.81 2.50 -2.59
N ASP A 53 -4.99 2.92 -2.14
CA ASP A 53 -5.33 4.33 -1.95
C ASP A 53 -5.30 4.65 -0.45
N GLU A 54 -4.40 5.56 -0.06
CA GLU A 54 -4.19 6.00 1.32
C GLU A 54 -4.08 4.85 2.34
N PRO A 55 -3.23 3.82 2.14
CA PRO A 55 -3.25 2.61 2.94
C PRO A 55 -2.81 2.81 4.39
N MET A 56 -2.12 3.89 4.73
CA MET A 56 -1.67 4.22 6.08
C MET A 56 -2.70 5.01 6.89
N ASN A 57 -3.78 5.50 6.26
CA ASN A 57 -4.77 6.32 6.93
C ASN A 57 -5.49 5.56 8.05
N GLY A 58 -5.55 6.20 9.23
CA GLY A 58 -6.23 5.64 10.41
C GLY A 58 -5.45 4.53 11.12
N LEU A 59 -4.21 4.29 10.74
CA LEU A 59 -3.28 3.42 11.46
C LEU A 59 -2.52 4.20 12.54
N ASP A 60 -2.16 3.50 13.61
CA ASP A 60 -1.17 3.96 14.59
C ASP A 60 0.26 3.82 14.04
N ILE A 61 1.23 4.38 14.74
CA ILE A 61 2.65 4.39 14.30
C ILE A 61 3.16 2.97 14.02
N ASP A 62 2.89 2.03 14.91
CA ASP A 62 3.31 0.63 14.73
C ASP A 62 2.63 -0.01 13.51
N GLY A 63 1.36 0.33 13.29
CA GLY A 63 0.60 -0.11 12.13
C GLY A 63 1.14 0.41 10.81
N ILE A 64 1.55 1.67 10.78
CA ILE A 64 2.19 2.28 9.60
C ILE A 64 3.49 1.53 9.28
N GLN A 65 4.36 1.32 10.27
CA GLN A 65 5.61 0.61 10.08
C GLN A 65 5.41 -0.83 9.60
N GLN A 66 4.42 -1.51 10.16
CA GLN A 66 4.08 -2.88 9.73
C GLN A 66 3.61 -2.94 8.28
N VAL A 67 2.76 -1.98 7.86
CA VAL A 67 2.30 -1.91 6.46
C VAL A 67 3.44 -1.53 5.53
N LYS A 68 4.29 -0.57 5.89
CA LYS A 68 5.49 -0.22 5.09
C LYS A 68 6.38 -1.43 4.86
N LYS A 69 6.71 -2.17 5.91
CA LYS A 69 7.51 -3.40 5.81
C LYS A 69 6.87 -4.41 4.86
N LEU A 70 5.56 -4.64 5.00
CA LEU A 70 4.81 -5.54 4.11
C LEU A 70 4.89 -5.12 2.64
N LEU A 71 4.76 -3.82 2.36
CA LEU A 71 4.84 -3.29 0.98
C LEU A 71 6.24 -3.51 0.39
N VAL A 72 7.30 -3.30 1.17
CA VAL A 72 8.68 -3.57 0.75
C VAL A 72 8.87 -5.06 0.44
N GLU A 73 8.39 -5.96 1.30
CA GLU A 73 8.45 -7.40 1.09
C GLU A 73 7.72 -7.83 -0.19
N LEU A 74 6.54 -7.27 -0.46
CA LEU A 74 5.76 -7.55 -1.68
C LEU A 74 6.50 -7.06 -2.94
N LYS A 75 7.15 -5.90 -2.87
CA LYS A 75 8.00 -5.38 -3.95
C LYS A 75 9.18 -6.31 -4.21
N GLU A 76 9.88 -6.77 -3.17
CA GLU A 76 11.00 -7.71 -3.29
C GLU A 76 10.59 -9.04 -3.92
N GLN A 77 9.33 -9.46 -3.71
CA GLN A 77 8.72 -10.62 -4.39
C GLN A 77 8.37 -10.35 -5.86
N GLY A 78 8.70 -9.18 -6.39
CA GLY A 78 8.49 -8.82 -7.80
C GLY A 78 7.10 -8.24 -8.10
N ARG A 79 6.33 -7.82 -7.07
CA ARG A 79 5.04 -7.17 -7.27
C ARG A 79 5.22 -5.73 -7.71
N THR A 80 4.27 -5.26 -8.50
CA THR A 80 4.11 -3.84 -8.81
C THR A 80 3.06 -3.26 -7.89
N ILE A 81 3.42 -2.20 -7.15
CA ILE A 81 2.49 -1.54 -6.23
C ILE A 81 2.25 -0.12 -6.72
N LEU A 82 0.99 0.20 -6.98
CA LEU A 82 0.54 1.57 -7.21
C LEU A 82 0.01 2.11 -5.88
N LEU A 83 0.76 3.04 -5.29
CA LEU A 83 0.43 3.67 -4.02
C LEU A 83 -0.07 5.09 -4.27
N VAL A 84 -1.27 5.40 -3.81
CA VAL A 84 -1.77 6.79 -3.74
C VAL A 84 -1.64 7.25 -2.30
N SER A 85 -0.95 8.38 -2.07
CA SER A 85 -0.83 8.99 -0.75
C SER A 85 -0.60 10.49 -0.88
N HIS A 86 -0.98 11.24 0.16
CA HIS A 86 -0.63 12.64 0.34
C HIS A 86 0.48 12.84 1.38
N ASN A 87 0.98 11.75 1.99
CA ASN A 87 2.10 11.79 2.93
C ASN A 87 3.43 11.64 2.16
N TYR A 88 4.20 12.70 2.14
CA TYR A 88 5.47 12.77 1.42
C TYR A 88 6.55 11.83 1.98
N GLU A 89 6.59 11.66 3.31
CA GLU A 89 7.58 10.79 3.97
C GLU A 89 7.38 9.34 3.56
N ASP A 90 6.12 8.87 3.51
CA ASP A 90 5.79 7.52 3.08
C ASP A 90 6.17 7.29 1.61
N ILE A 91 5.90 8.28 0.76
CA ILE A 91 6.20 8.22 -0.67
C ILE A 91 7.70 8.18 -0.91
N GLU A 92 8.45 9.03 -0.23
CA GLU A 92 9.90 9.08 -0.40
C GLU A 92 10.58 7.80 0.06
N GLU A 93 10.15 7.27 1.19
CA GLU A 93 10.70 6.04 1.77
C GLU A 93 10.41 4.82 0.88
N LEU A 94 9.18 4.71 0.40
CA LEU A 94 8.71 3.49 -0.25
C LEU A 94 8.88 3.50 -1.77
N CYS A 95 8.77 4.65 -2.45
CA CYS A 95 8.55 4.70 -3.89
C CYS A 95 9.83 4.80 -4.73
N ASP A 96 9.90 4.05 -5.83
CA ASP A 96 10.99 4.14 -6.80
C ASP A 96 10.74 5.26 -7.80
N VAL A 97 9.49 5.43 -8.24
CA VAL A 97 9.05 6.43 -9.21
C VAL A 97 7.88 7.20 -8.64
N ILE A 98 7.87 8.51 -8.79
CA ILE A 98 6.85 9.40 -8.28
C ILE A 98 6.15 10.10 -9.43
N TYR A 99 4.82 10.03 -9.44
CA TYR A 99 3.96 10.81 -10.34
C TYR A 99 3.08 11.74 -9.51
N GLU A 100 3.02 12.98 -9.90
CA GLU A 100 2.10 13.95 -9.36
C GLU A 100 0.87 14.05 -10.25
N MET A 101 -0.32 13.97 -9.66
CA MET A 101 -1.57 14.23 -10.35
C MET A 101 -2.14 15.58 -9.89
N SER A 102 -2.33 16.49 -10.83
CA SER A 102 -2.96 17.79 -10.57
C SER A 102 -3.86 18.17 -11.75
N MET A 103 -5.09 18.59 -11.47
CA MET A 103 -6.08 19.04 -12.47
C MET A 103 -6.24 18.08 -13.67
N GLY A 104 -6.27 16.76 -13.40
CA GLY A 104 -6.41 15.73 -14.41
C GLY A 104 -5.17 15.47 -15.27
N LYS A 105 -4.03 16.07 -14.91
CA LYS A 105 -2.74 15.84 -15.59
C LYS A 105 -1.80 15.07 -14.66
N ILE A 106 -1.05 14.13 -15.24
CA ILE A 106 -0.04 13.34 -14.54
C ILE A 106 1.35 13.79 -15.02
N GLN A 107 2.26 14.03 -14.09
CA GLN A 107 3.65 14.38 -14.36
C GLN A 107 4.57 13.54 -13.50
N GLN A 108 5.60 12.96 -14.14
CA GLN A 108 6.67 12.30 -13.40
C GLN A 108 7.53 13.34 -12.67
N LYS A 109 7.88 13.06 -11.41
CA LYS A 109 8.73 13.90 -10.58
C LYS A 109 10.02 13.19 -10.20
N ASN A 110 11.11 13.94 -10.17
CA ASN A 110 12.37 13.43 -9.62
C ASN A 110 12.32 13.54 -8.09
N LYS A 111 12.71 12.49 -7.37
CA LYS A 111 12.77 12.47 -5.90
C LYS A 111 13.46 13.72 -5.32
N ILE A 112 14.57 14.17 -5.93
CA ILE A 112 15.39 15.30 -5.47
C ILE A 112 14.69 16.66 -5.60
N LEU A 113 13.81 16.85 -6.58
CA LEU A 113 13.13 18.14 -6.83
C LEU A 113 11.79 18.26 -6.12
N PHE A 114 11.30 17.18 -5.57
CA PHE A 114 9.99 17.09 -4.96
C PHE A 114 9.87 17.93 -3.66
N TRP A 115 10.96 18.06 -2.92
CA TRP A 115 11.02 18.82 -1.66
C TRP A 115 10.77 20.32 -1.78
N ARG A 116 10.85 20.90 -2.97
CA ARG A 116 10.79 22.34 -3.15
C ARG A 116 9.39 22.94 -3.33
N ASN A 117 8.39 22.15 -3.63
CA ASN A 117 7.04 22.65 -3.96
C ASN A 117 5.95 21.97 -3.12
N ASN A 118 5.68 22.51 -1.96
CA ASN A 118 4.74 22.03 -0.94
C ASN A 118 3.23 22.08 -1.31
N TYR A 119 2.83 22.00 -2.57
CA TYR A 119 1.42 22.17 -2.99
C TYR A 119 0.90 21.03 -3.86
N CYS A 120 1.04 19.79 -3.43
CA CYS A 120 0.47 18.69 -4.18
C CYS A 120 -0.75 18.06 -3.48
N LYS A 121 -1.88 17.96 -4.20
CA LYS A 121 -3.12 17.42 -3.64
C LYS A 121 -3.26 15.90 -3.79
N SER A 122 -2.52 15.26 -4.67
CA SER A 122 -2.57 13.80 -4.85
C SER A 122 -1.31 13.30 -5.53
N ILE A 123 -0.67 12.29 -4.98
CA ILE A 123 0.53 11.68 -5.51
C ILE A 123 0.22 10.23 -5.80
N ILE A 124 0.48 9.82 -7.03
CA ILE A 124 0.41 8.44 -7.47
C ILE A 124 1.84 7.96 -7.62
N THR A 125 2.20 6.89 -6.95
CA THR A 125 3.56 6.36 -6.99
C THR A 125 3.56 4.89 -7.35
N CYS A 126 4.52 4.48 -8.15
CA CYS A 126 4.64 3.10 -8.56
C CYS A 126 5.93 2.49 -7.99
N PHE A 127 5.79 1.33 -7.36
CA PHE A 127 6.90 0.49 -6.96
C PHE A 127 6.99 -0.68 -7.94
N SER A 128 8.13 -0.90 -8.53
CA SER A 128 8.35 -2.09 -9.33
C SER A 128 9.81 -2.50 -9.31
N ASN A 129 10.03 -3.77 -9.15
CA ASN A 129 11.33 -4.37 -9.38
C ASN A 129 11.58 -4.64 -10.88
N ARG A 130 10.60 -4.35 -11.73
CA ARG A 130 10.71 -4.48 -13.20
C ARG A 130 11.23 -3.17 -13.77
N LYS A 131 12.39 -3.22 -14.42
CA LYS A 131 13.12 -2.07 -15.00
C LYS A 131 12.39 -1.29 -16.09
N ASN A 132 11.19 -1.68 -16.53
CA ASN A 132 10.43 -1.00 -17.59
C ASN A 132 8.93 -1.15 -17.31
N ILE A 133 8.33 -0.21 -16.59
CA ILE A 133 6.90 0.03 -16.68
C ILE A 133 6.72 1.33 -17.45
N PHE A 134 6.33 1.23 -18.70
CA PHE A 134 5.74 2.33 -19.44
C PHE A 134 4.26 2.40 -19.06
N ILE A 135 3.84 3.49 -18.42
CA ILE A 135 2.43 3.87 -18.28
C ILE A 135 2.11 4.86 -19.38
#